data_cbc0e7905248f5eec283f9ecaef41494
#
_entry.id   cbc0e7905248f5eec283f9ecaef41494
#
_cell.length_a   1.000
_cell.length_b   1.000
_cell.length_c   1.000
_cell.angle_alpha   90.00
_cell.angle_beta   90.00
_cell.angle_gamma   90.00
#
_symmetry.space_group_name_H-M   'P 1'
#
loop_
_entity.id
_entity.type
_entity.pdbx_description
1 polymer ?
#
loop_
_entity_poly.entity_id
_entity_poly.type
_entity_poly.pdbx_seq_one_letter_code
_entity_poly.pdbx_strand_id
1 'polypeptide(L)'
;MTFINTDVAEGEGVTALDITKIEQVLSLVRAEQPEVIINCAAHTNVDACEKQWDAAYRINALGPRNLSIAAEAVGAKMIHVSTDYVFEGNGTKPYTEFDAPNPVSAYGKTKLEGEKFVQQFSNHFFIFRTAWLYGDGKNFVKTMLNLSETHDEVSVVCDQLGSPTSA
;
A
#
# COMPACT_ATOMS: atom_id res chain seq x y z
N MET A 1 -5.12 -2.15 23.79
CA MET A 1 -5.43 -1.71 22.42
C MET A 1 -6.08 -2.88 21.72
N THR A 2 -7.26 -2.73 21.16
CA THR A 2 -7.95 -3.81 20.43
C THR A 2 -7.71 -3.59 18.95
N PHE A 3 -7.33 -4.65 18.22
CA PHE A 3 -7.13 -4.63 16.78
C PHE A 3 -8.20 -5.46 16.11
N ILE A 4 -8.69 -4.99 14.97
CA ILE A 4 -9.56 -5.72 14.07
C ILE A 4 -8.77 -5.90 12.77
N ASN A 5 -8.38 -7.13 12.49
CA ASN A 5 -7.70 -7.46 11.25
C ASN A 5 -8.74 -7.70 10.16
N THR A 6 -8.51 -7.10 8.99
CA THR A 6 -9.40 -7.27 7.83
C THR A 6 -8.59 -7.68 6.60
N ASP A 7 -9.17 -8.55 5.78
CA ASP A 7 -8.64 -8.93 4.46
C ASP A 7 -9.81 -9.26 3.52
N VAL A 8 -9.55 -9.29 2.22
CA VAL A 8 -10.54 -9.76 1.24
C VAL A 8 -10.81 -11.26 1.39
N ALA A 9 -9.83 -12.01 1.88
CA ALA A 9 -9.95 -13.43 2.20
C ALA A 9 -10.34 -13.63 3.67
N GLU A 10 -11.25 -14.56 3.92
CA GLU A 10 -11.59 -14.99 5.28
C GLU A 10 -10.44 -15.79 5.91
N GLY A 11 -10.26 -15.62 7.23
CA GLY A 11 -9.23 -16.33 8.00
C GLY A 11 -9.51 -16.30 9.48
N GLU A 12 -8.79 -17.09 10.24
CA GLU A 12 -8.91 -17.10 11.71
C GLU A 12 -8.48 -15.74 12.26
N GLY A 13 -9.38 -15.07 13.00
CA GLY A 13 -9.15 -13.72 13.53
C GLY A 13 -9.13 -12.61 12.47
N VAL A 14 -9.60 -12.89 11.26
CA VAL A 14 -9.69 -11.93 10.16
C VAL A 14 -11.14 -11.74 9.75
N THR A 15 -11.60 -10.50 9.72
CA THR A 15 -12.93 -10.11 9.22
C THR A 15 -12.84 -9.86 7.71
N ALA A 16 -13.70 -10.51 6.93
CA ALA A 16 -13.73 -10.33 5.49
C ALA A 16 -14.14 -8.89 5.13
N LEU A 17 -13.32 -8.20 4.35
CA LEU A 17 -13.57 -6.83 3.88
C LEU A 17 -12.94 -6.59 2.51
N ASP A 18 -13.77 -6.36 1.51
CA ASP A 18 -13.33 -5.83 0.22
C ASP A 18 -13.34 -4.30 0.26
N ILE A 19 -12.16 -3.67 0.38
CA ILE A 19 -12.03 -2.21 0.44
C ILE A 19 -12.53 -1.50 -0.82
N THR A 20 -12.70 -2.21 -1.94
CA THR A 20 -13.27 -1.65 -3.17
C THR A 20 -14.78 -1.47 -3.08
N LYS A 21 -15.44 -2.04 -2.07
CA LYS A 21 -16.89 -2.00 -1.82
C LYS A 21 -17.21 -1.01 -0.71
N ILE A 22 -17.56 0.21 -1.09
CA ILE A 22 -17.77 1.30 -0.13
C ILE A 22 -18.84 0.97 0.93
N GLU A 23 -19.90 0.25 0.57
CA GLU A 23 -20.97 -0.13 1.51
C GLU A 23 -20.46 -1.08 2.60
N GLN A 24 -19.59 -2.04 2.24
CA GLN A 24 -18.97 -2.94 3.21
C GLN A 24 -18.04 -2.16 4.16
N VAL A 25 -17.21 -1.26 3.61
CA VAL A 25 -16.31 -0.42 4.39
C VAL A 25 -17.09 0.46 5.37
N LEU A 26 -18.12 1.17 4.90
CA LEU A 26 -18.95 2.03 5.74
C LEU A 26 -19.69 1.23 6.82
N SER A 27 -20.23 0.06 6.48
CA SER A 27 -20.92 -0.80 7.43
C SER A 27 -20.01 -1.24 8.58
N LEU A 28 -18.83 -1.77 8.25
CA LEU A 28 -17.87 -2.22 9.24
C LEU A 28 -17.34 -1.06 10.10
N VAL A 29 -16.91 0.02 9.48
CA VAL A 29 -16.32 1.16 10.21
C VAL A 29 -17.36 1.82 11.14
N ARG A 30 -18.63 1.90 10.73
CA ARG A 30 -19.69 2.41 11.61
C ARG A 30 -20.03 1.46 12.76
N ALA A 31 -19.93 0.15 12.55
CA ALA A 31 -20.16 -0.82 13.62
C ALA A 31 -19.04 -0.80 14.65
N GLU A 32 -17.80 -0.73 14.20
CA GLU A 32 -16.61 -0.87 15.05
C GLU A 32 -16.13 0.46 15.65
N GLN A 33 -16.50 1.61 15.06
CA GLN A 33 -16.09 2.95 15.53
C GLN A 33 -14.59 3.06 15.84
N PRO A 34 -13.69 2.70 14.91
CA PRO A 34 -12.25 2.71 15.17
C PRO A 34 -11.73 4.13 15.40
N GLU A 35 -10.70 4.28 16.22
CA GLU A 35 -9.96 5.55 16.38
C GLU A 35 -8.96 5.76 15.24
N VAL A 36 -8.45 4.66 14.66
CA VAL A 36 -7.43 4.67 13.60
C VAL A 36 -7.74 3.56 12.59
N ILE A 37 -7.66 3.89 11.32
CA ILE A 37 -7.70 2.93 10.22
C ILE A 37 -6.31 2.89 9.58
N ILE A 38 -5.70 1.70 9.53
CA ILE A 38 -4.40 1.48 8.89
C ILE A 38 -4.62 0.68 7.61
N ASN A 39 -4.39 1.31 6.47
CA ASN A 39 -4.51 0.67 5.17
C ASN A 39 -3.16 0.15 4.68
N CYS A 40 -2.96 -1.15 4.79
CA CYS A 40 -1.85 -1.89 4.19
C CYS A 40 -2.24 -2.63 2.90
N ALA A 41 -3.54 -2.65 2.56
CA ALA A 41 -4.02 -3.38 1.39
C ALA A 41 -3.60 -2.68 0.09
N ALA A 42 -3.04 -3.45 -0.84
CA ALA A 42 -2.63 -2.97 -2.15
C ALA A 42 -2.46 -4.12 -3.15
N HIS A 43 -2.66 -3.82 -4.43
CA HIS A 43 -2.18 -4.65 -5.53
C HIS A 43 -0.72 -4.28 -5.78
N THR A 44 0.23 -5.09 -5.29
CA THR A 44 1.66 -4.78 -5.24
C THR A 44 2.48 -5.39 -6.38
N ASN A 45 1.91 -6.25 -7.19
CA ASN A 45 2.62 -6.82 -8.35
C ASN A 45 2.70 -5.78 -9.46
N VAL A 46 3.87 -5.14 -9.59
CA VAL A 46 4.11 -4.02 -10.53
C VAL A 46 3.81 -4.41 -11.97
N ASP A 47 4.32 -5.58 -12.42
CA ASP A 47 4.12 -6.06 -13.80
C ASP A 47 2.66 -6.42 -14.08
N ALA A 48 1.96 -6.99 -13.08
CA ALA A 48 0.55 -7.29 -13.21
C ALA A 48 -0.31 -6.02 -13.29
N CYS A 49 0.07 -4.94 -12.59
CA CYS A 49 -0.64 -3.66 -12.67
C CYS A 49 -0.64 -3.07 -14.08
N GLU A 50 0.45 -3.26 -14.86
CA GLU A 50 0.50 -2.80 -16.26
C GLU A 50 -0.56 -3.50 -17.15
N LYS A 51 -0.87 -4.76 -16.85
CA LYS A 51 -1.85 -5.57 -17.60
C LYS A 51 -3.27 -5.49 -17.02
N GLN A 52 -3.39 -5.13 -15.76
CA GLN A 52 -4.63 -5.17 -14.99
C GLN A 52 -4.91 -3.79 -14.35
N TRP A 53 -4.82 -2.74 -15.15
CA TRP A 53 -5.00 -1.36 -14.69
C TRP A 53 -6.27 -1.16 -13.87
N ASP A 54 -7.41 -1.66 -14.35
CA ASP A 54 -8.70 -1.47 -13.65
C ASP A 54 -8.71 -2.11 -12.27
N ALA A 55 -8.14 -3.31 -12.13
CA ALA A 55 -8.03 -3.99 -10.84
C ALA A 55 -7.08 -3.22 -9.91
N ALA A 56 -5.91 -2.82 -10.42
CA ALA A 56 -4.95 -2.02 -9.67
C ALA A 56 -5.56 -0.68 -9.22
N TYR A 57 -6.25 0.03 -10.09
CA TYR A 57 -6.91 1.30 -9.76
C TYR A 57 -7.99 1.12 -8.70
N ARG A 58 -8.83 0.10 -8.81
CA ARG A 58 -9.87 -0.19 -7.80
C ARG A 58 -9.27 -0.43 -6.42
N ILE A 59 -8.21 -1.24 -6.33
CA ILE A 59 -7.59 -1.58 -5.05
C ILE A 59 -6.74 -0.43 -4.54
N ASN A 60 -5.83 0.11 -5.38
CA ASN A 60 -4.82 1.06 -4.95
C ASN A 60 -5.31 2.51 -4.86
N ALA A 61 -6.39 2.87 -5.56
CA ALA A 61 -6.95 4.20 -5.56
C ALA A 61 -8.34 4.27 -4.90
N LEU A 62 -9.33 3.50 -5.42
CA LEU A 62 -10.68 3.55 -4.87
C LEU A 62 -10.80 2.91 -3.48
N GLY A 63 -9.99 1.89 -3.16
CA GLY A 63 -9.91 1.31 -1.82
C GLY A 63 -9.54 2.35 -0.76
N PRO A 64 -8.39 3.04 -0.87
CA PRO A 64 -8.01 4.15 0.02
C PRO A 64 -9.05 5.27 0.09
N ARG A 65 -9.68 5.63 -1.05
CA ARG A 65 -10.78 6.60 -1.06
C ARG A 65 -11.93 6.15 -0.16
N ASN A 66 -12.39 4.92 -0.30
CA ASN A 66 -13.50 4.39 0.47
C ASN A 66 -13.20 4.35 1.96
N LEU A 67 -11.97 3.93 2.32
CA LEU A 67 -11.50 3.93 3.71
C LEU A 67 -11.41 5.35 4.28
N SER A 68 -10.95 6.33 3.49
CA SER A 68 -10.87 7.73 3.93
C SER A 68 -12.24 8.35 4.16
N ILE A 69 -13.20 8.08 3.27
CA ILE A 69 -14.60 8.51 3.45
C ILE A 69 -15.19 7.89 4.73
N ALA A 70 -14.94 6.62 4.98
CA ALA A 70 -15.44 5.94 6.17
C ALA A 70 -14.74 6.43 7.45
N ALA A 71 -13.44 6.67 7.40
CA ALA A 71 -12.67 7.23 8.52
C ALA A 71 -13.23 8.61 8.92
N GLU A 72 -13.43 9.50 7.95
CA GLU A 72 -14.00 10.83 8.19
C GLU A 72 -15.42 10.75 8.78
N ALA A 73 -16.24 9.80 8.34
CA ALA A 73 -17.61 9.63 8.84
C ALA A 73 -17.69 9.25 10.33
N VAL A 74 -16.63 8.73 10.93
CA VAL A 74 -16.55 8.35 12.36
C VAL A 74 -15.49 9.14 13.13
N GLY A 75 -14.80 10.08 12.48
CA GLY A 75 -13.73 10.87 13.10
C GLY A 75 -12.43 10.10 13.34
N ALA A 76 -12.22 8.97 12.65
CA ALA A 76 -11.00 8.17 12.74
C ALA A 76 -9.82 8.82 12.00
N LYS A 77 -8.61 8.54 12.46
CA LYS A 77 -7.37 8.88 11.74
C LYS A 77 -7.12 7.84 10.65
N MET A 78 -6.66 8.31 9.47
CA MET A 78 -6.30 7.45 8.36
C MET A 78 -4.78 7.33 8.23
N ILE A 79 -4.25 6.11 8.28
CA ILE A 79 -2.85 5.80 7.98
C ILE A 79 -2.82 5.00 6.68
N HIS A 80 -2.10 5.50 5.68
CA HIS A 80 -1.98 4.85 4.38
C HIS A 80 -0.54 4.49 4.03
N VAL A 81 -0.28 3.20 3.82
CA VAL A 81 1.01 2.74 3.34
C VAL A 81 1.07 2.91 1.82
N SER A 82 1.96 3.78 1.37
CA SER A 82 2.25 4.05 -0.03
C SER A 82 3.66 3.54 -0.40
N THR A 83 4.22 4.02 -1.48
CA THR A 83 5.45 3.51 -2.08
C THR A 83 6.32 4.63 -2.63
N ASP A 84 7.63 4.39 -2.72
CA ASP A 84 8.59 5.20 -3.47
C ASP A 84 8.33 5.21 -4.98
N TYR A 85 7.61 4.23 -5.53
CA TYR A 85 7.19 4.19 -6.95
C TYR A 85 6.30 5.36 -7.39
N VAL A 86 5.86 6.20 -6.45
CA VAL A 86 5.19 7.48 -6.79
C VAL A 86 6.16 8.51 -7.36
N PHE A 87 7.45 8.32 -7.20
CA PHE A 87 8.49 9.15 -7.80
C PHE A 87 8.97 8.56 -9.14
N GLU A 88 9.62 9.39 -9.96
CA GLU A 88 10.15 8.99 -11.27
C GLU A 88 11.34 8.01 -11.18
N GLY A 89 12.11 8.07 -10.09
CA GLY A 89 13.23 7.17 -9.83
C GLY A 89 14.55 7.56 -10.53
N ASN A 90 14.62 8.72 -11.18
CA ASN A 90 15.83 9.22 -11.88
C ASN A 90 16.65 10.20 -11.03
N GLY A 91 16.29 10.40 -9.77
CA GLY A 91 16.95 11.31 -8.84
C GLY A 91 18.35 10.83 -8.44
N THR A 92 19.27 11.78 -8.25
CA THR A 92 20.62 11.52 -7.74
C THR A 92 20.77 11.81 -6.24
N LYS A 93 19.69 12.25 -5.61
CA LYS A 93 19.61 12.55 -4.17
C LYS A 93 18.42 11.82 -3.56
N PRO A 94 18.43 11.55 -2.25
CA PRO A 94 17.25 11.04 -1.56
C PRO A 94 16.04 11.95 -1.77
N TYR A 95 14.89 11.34 -2.04
CA TYR A 95 13.62 12.06 -2.11
C TYR A 95 13.16 12.50 -0.72
N THR A 96 12.44 13.61 -0.68
CA THR A 96 11.81 14.18 0.51
C THR A 96 10.29 14.24 0.32
N GLU A 97 9.56 14.58 1.39
CA GLU A 97 8.11 14.76 1.36
C GLU A 97 7.66 15.90 0.43
N PHE A 98 8.57 16.84 0.13
CA PHE A 98 8.31 18.02 -0.70
C PHE A 98 8.59 17.83 -2.18
N ASP A 99 9.21 16.69 -2.55
CA ASP A 99 9.48 16.39 -3.95
C ASP A 99 8.18 16.02 -4.66
N ALA A 100 7.99 16.59 -5.85
CA ALA A 100 6.80 16.33 -6.65
C ALA A 100 6.78 14.88 -7.15
N PRO A 101 5.70 14.12 -6.92
CA PRO A 101 5.54 12.80 -7.48
C PRO A 101 5.41 12.83 -9.01
N ASN A 102 6.09 11.89 -9.68
CA ASN A 102 6.00 11.67 -11.13
C ASN A 102 6.13 10.17 -11.47
N PRO A 103 5.11 9.34 -11.13
CA PRO A 103 5.20 7.91 -11.29
C PRO A 103 5.22 7.49 -12.76
N VAL A 104 6.11 6.57 -13.10
CA VAL A 104 6.23 6.02 -14.47
C VAL A 104 5.39 4.76 -14.64
N SER A 105 5.31 3.88 -13.62
CA SER A 105 4.59 2.61 -13.67
C SER A 105 3.09 2.75 -13.36
N ALA A 106 2.28 1.79 -13.86
CA ALA A 106 0.86 1.68 -13.50
C ALA A 106 0.65 1.51 -11.99
N TYR A 107 1.51 0.72 -11.33
CA TYR A 107 1.51 0.59 -9.88
C TYR A 107 1.69 1.95 -9.18
N GLY A 108 2.76 2.67 -9.52
CA GLY A 108 3.03 4.00 -8.93
C GLY A 108 1.90 5.00 -9.18
N LYS A 109 1.36 5.04 -10.42
CA LYS A 109 0.25 5.92 -10.78
C LYS A 109 -1.01 5.63 -9.95
N THR A 110 -1.38 4.35 -9.81
CA THR A 110 -2.57 3.97 -9.04
C THR A 110 -2.39 4.20 -7.54
N LYS A 111 -1.17 4.00 -7.00
CA LYS A 111 -0.85 4.33 -5.60
C LYS A 111 -0.91 5.84 -5.35
N LEU A 112 -0.37 6.65 -6.28
CA LEU A 112 -0.43 8.11 -6.17
C LEU A 112 -1.87 8.63 -6.19
N GLU A 113 -2.74 8.06 -7.03
CA GLU A 113 -4.17 8.42 -7.00
C GLU A 113 -4.81 8.07 -5.64
N GLY A 114 -4.41 6.96 -5.02
CA GLY A 114 -4.82 6.62 -3.65
C GLY A 114 -4.39 7.68 -2.63
N GLU A 115 -3.14 8.16 -2.70
CA GLU A 115 -2.66 9.25 -1.84
C GLU A 115 -3.51 10.52 -2.00
N LYS A 116 -3.81 10.91 -3.26
CA LYS A 116 -4.65 12.08 -3.55
C LYS A 116 -6.04 11.95 -2.94
N PHE A 117 -6.64 10.76 -3.04
CA PHE A 117 -7.94 10.51 -2.42
C PHE A 117 -7.87 10.55 -0.89
N VAL A 118 -6.82 10.01 -0.27
CA VAL A 118 -6.63 10.14 1.18
C VAL A 118 -6.56 11.62 1.59
N GLN A 119 -5.77 12.43 0.89
CA GLN A 119 -5.66 13.87 1.13
C GLN A 119 -6.97 14.62 0.90
N GLN A 120 -7.79 14.18 -0.06
CA GLN A 120 -9.04 14.83 -0.40
C GLN A 120 -10.19 14.49 0.56
N PHE A 121 -10.24 13.27 1.07
CA PHE A 121 -11.38 12.75 1.82
C PHE A 121 -11.12 12.52 3.32
N SER A 122 -9.91 12.77 3.82
CA SER A 122 -9.60 12.67 5.24
C SER A 122 -8.90 13.94 5.74
N ASN A 123 -9.39 14.49 6.85
CA ASN A 123 -8.77 15.65 7.49
C ASN A 123 -7.63 15.26 8.44
N HIS A 124 -7.61 14.01 8.92
CA HIS A 124 -6.61 13.50 9.84
C HIS A 124 -5.95 12.25 9.25
N PHE A 125 -4.84 12.43 8.53
CA PHE A 125 -4.18 11.33 7.84
C PHE A 125 -2.65 11.37 7.97
N PHE A 126 -2.05 10.19 7.73
CA PHE A 126 -0.62 10.01 7.50
C PHE A 126 -0.44 9.13 6.27
N ILE A 127 0.52 9.47 5.42
CA ILE A 127 0.91 8.69 4.25
C ILE A 127 2.38 8.32 4.39
N PHE A 128 2.66 7.00 4.44
CA PHE A 128 4.02 6.48 4.53
C PHE A 128 4.45 5.90 3.18
N ARG A 129 5.37 6.55 2.49
CA ARG A 129 6.01 6.05 1.28
C ARG A 129 7.18 5.17 1.67
N THR A 130 7.02 3.86 1.51
CA THR A 130 8.02 2.86 1.86
C THR A 130 8.73 2.34 0.62
N ALA A 131 9.99 1.94 0.76
CA ALA A 131 10.76 1.25 -0.25
C ALA A 131 11.32 -0.06 0.32
N TRP A 132 11.39 -1.11 -0.51
CA TRP A 132 12.05 -2.37 -0.17
C TRP A 132 11.67 -2.92 1.20
N LEU A 133 10.36 -3.05 1.44
CA LEU A 133 9.83 -3.53 2.70
C LEU A 133 10.26 -4.98 2.95
N TYR A 134 10.85 -5.24 4.11
CA TYR A 134 11.25 -6.57 4.55
C TYR A 134 10.78 -6.84 5.98
N GLY A 135 10.66 -8.10 6.32
CA GLY A 135 10.17 -8.54 7.63
C GLY A 135 9.69 -9.99 7.55
N ASP A 136 8.60 -10.30 8.21
CA ASP A 136 7.97 -11.61 8.09
C ASP A 136 7.30 -11.80 6.71
N GLY A 137 7.18 -13.08 6.27
CA GLY A 137 6.63 -13.40 4.96
C GLY A 137 7.64 -13.29 3.82
N LYS A 138 7.14 -13.32 2.58
CA LYS A 138 7.96 -13.31 1.35
C LYS A 138 8.53 -11.90 1.11
N ASN A 139 9.84 -11.80 0.99
CA ASN A 139 10.55 -10.56 0.66
C ASN A 139 11.85 -10.86 -0.10
N PHE A 140 12.53 -9.81 -0.60
CA PHE A 140 13.74 -9.96 -1.39
C PHE A 140 14.85 -10.71 -0.63
N VAL A 141 15.10 -10.37 0.65
CA VAL A 141 16.15 -10.99 1.45
C VAL A 141 15.91 -12.50 1.60
N LYS A 142 14.70 -12.89 2.00
CA LYS A 142 14.33 -14.31 2.13
C LYS A 142 14.36 -15.04 0.77
N THR A 143 14.01 -14.34 -0.31
CA THR A 143 14.10 -14.90 -1.68
C THR A 143 15.56 -15.18 -2.03
N MET A 144 16.50 -14.26 -1.75
CA MET A 144 17.91 -14.49 -2.02
C MET A 144 18.49 -15.63 -1.17
N LEU A 145 18.12 -15.71 0.10
CA LEU A 145 18.53 -16.82 0.98
C LEU A 145 18.04 -18.17 0.43
N ASN A 146 16.78 -18.29 0.03
CA ASN A 146 16.25 -19.52 -0.54
C ASN A 146 16.91 -19.88 -1.87
N LEU A 147 17.20 -18.91 -2.72
CA LEU A 147 17.89 -19.15 -4.00
C LEU A 147 19.35 -19.59 -3.79
N SER A 148 20.03 -19.09 -2.77
CA SER A 148 21.40 -19.49 -2.46
C SER A 148 21.55 -20.97 -2.07
N GLU A 149 20.45 -21.63 -1.64
CA GLU A 149 20.47 -23.06 -1.32
C GLU A 149 20.37 -23.95 -2.57
N THR A 150 19.91 -23.41 -3.69
CA THR A 150 19.54 -24.18 -4.89
C THR A 150 20.23 -23.72 -6.18
N HIS A 151 20.90 -22.58 -6.17
CA HIS A 151 21.54 -21.97 -7.33
C HIS A 151 22.97 -21.53 -7.00
N ASP A 152 23.91 -21.85 -7.86
CA ASP A 152 25.30 -21.39 -7.73
C ASP A 152 25.46 -19.91 -8.11
N GLU A 153 24.59 -19.41 -8.99
CA GLU A 153 24.59 -18.03 -9.45
C GLU A 153 23.16 -17.47 -9.50
N VAL A 154 23.00 -16.20 -9.12
CA VAL A 154 21.71 -15.48 -9.20
C VAL A 154 21.93 -14.13 -9.88
N SER A 155 21.17 -13.87 -10.95
CA SER A 155 21.19 -12.57 -11.63
C SER A 155 20.25 -11.60 -10.93
N VAL A 156 20.75 -10.44 -10.55
CA VAL A 156 19.99 -9.38 -9.88
C VAL A 156 20.24 -8.05 -10.61
N VAL A 157 19.20 -7.22 -10.75
CA VAL A 157 19.37 -5.85 -11.26
C VAL A 157 20.29 -5.05 -10.34
N CYS A 158 21.18 -4.25 -10.91
CA CYS A 158 22.19 -3.50 -10.16
C CYS A 158 22.07 -1.98 -10.29
N ASP A 159 21.08 -1.50 -11.03
CA ASP A 159 20.83 -0.08 -11.33
C ASP A 159 19.70 0.53 -10.49
N GLN A 160 19.12 -0.23 -9.59
CA GLN A 160 18.12 0.26 -8.65
C GLN A 160 18.76 0.63 -7.32
N LEU A 161 18.58 1.89 -6.92
CA LEU A 161 19.06 2.44 -5.65
C LEU A 161 17.85 2.75 -4.76
N GLY A 162 17.91 2.37 -3.49
CA GLY A 162 16.83 2.60 -2.54
C GLY A 162 17.24 2.33 -1.11
N SER A 163 16.37 2.65 -0.17
CA SER A 163 16.56 2.39 1.26
C SER A 163 15.62 1.29 1.71
N PRO A 164 16.13 0.20 2.33
CA PRO A 164 15.26 -0.85 2.86
C PRO A 164 14.48 -0.35 4.06
N THR A 165 13.22 -0.78 4.16
CA THR A 165 12.31 -0.48 5.27
C THR A 165 12.02 -1.76 6.04
N SER A 166 12.24 -1.75 7.36
CA SER A 166 11.81 -2.85 8.25
C SER A 166 10.32 -2.70 8.59
N ALA A 167 9.58 -3.80 8.47
CA ALA A 167 8.20 -3.88 8.94
C ALA A 167 8.13 -4.06 10.46
#